data_381ba662cc23943c3b99e06df461e231
#
_entry.id   381ba662cc23943c3b99e06df461e231
#
_cell.length_a   1.000
_cell.length_b   1.000
_cell.length_c   1.000
_cell.angle_alpha   90.00
_cell.angle_beta   90.00
_cell.angle_gamma   90.00
#
_symmetry.space_group_name_H-M   'P 1'
#
loop_
_entity.id
_entity.type
_entity.pdbx_description
1 polymer ?
#
loop_
_entity_poly.entity_id
_entity_poly.type
_entity_poly.pdbx_seq_one_letter_code
_entity_poly.pdbx_strand_id
1 'polypeptide(L)'
;MPKAERPIGRLTRAWLRWRGDPGGQLRAYEEWTETMRSWGQAQYVGRVNFDDVVYVLSRSKGVDRNRVLWLRNRIWWCLNDRYRTRSDGSRVLDGPSWPAAAERSNMEVILDMLRDGEQHPRSMIQQGELLRLLGRFDEAIAVLRAVPADGHSEGRAVKIEALSRKGDTEVRELSPPTW
;
A
#
# COMPACT_ATOMS: atom_id res chain seq x y z
N MET A 1 5.81 -7.06 9.44
CA MET A 1 5.49 -6.95 10.89
C MET A 1 6.22 -8.05 11.61
N PRO A 2 6.99 -7.79 12.67
CA PRO A 2 7.53 -8.86 13.49
C PRO A 2 6.35 -9.68 14.04
N LYS A 3 6.48 -11.00 14.00
CA LYS A 3 5.51 -11.91 14.63
C LYS A 3 5.31 -11.44 16.06
N ALA A 4 4.04 -11.19 16.46
CA ALA A 4 3.70 -10.86 17.82
C ALA A 4 4.24 -11.96 18.72
N GLU A 5 5.36 -11.69 19.40
CA GLU A 5 5.94 -12.63 20.35
C GLU A 5 4.94 -12.75 21.50
N ARG A 6 4.65 -13.99 21.88
CA ARG A 6 3.71 -14.26 22.97
C ARG A 6 4.24 -13.62 24.25
N PRO A 7 3.40 -12.94 25.03
CA PRO A 7 3.83 -12.30 26.27
C PRO A 7 4.49 -13.34 27.20
N ILE A 8 5.70 -13.05 27.62
CA ILE A 8 6.45 -13.93 28.52
C ILE A 8 5.76 -13.92 29.91
N GLY A 9 5.42 -15.09 30.41
CA GLY A 9 4.76 -15.24 31.72
C GLY A 9 5.61 -14.73 32.90
N ARG A 10 4.95 -14.38 34.01
CA ARG A 10 5.63 -13.83 35.21
C ARG A 10 6.76 -14.73 35.72
N LEU A 11 6.53 -16.04 35.77
CA LEU A 11 7.52 -17.01 36.24
C LEU A 11 8.72 -17.12 35.28
N THR A 12 8.46 -17.09 33.96
CA THR A 12 9.54 -17.13 32.96
C THR A 12 10.40 -15.88 33.03
N ARG A 13 9.80 -14.69 33.27
CA ARG A 13 10.55 -13.45 33.48
C ARG A 13 11.43 -13.48 34.72
N ALA A 14 10.91 -14.01 35.84
CA ALA A 14 11.67 -14.15 37.07
C ALA A 14 12.85 -15.11 36.87
N TRP A 15 12.64 -16.23 36.19
CA TRP A 15 13.66 -17.20 35.86
C TRP A 15 14.75 -16.65 34.94
N LEU A 16 14.37 -15.90 33.87
CA LEU A 16 15.31 -15.24 32.95
C LEU A 16 16.16 -14.18 33.67
N ARG A 17 15.57 -13.39 34.57
CA ARG A 17 16.32 -12.43 35.39
C ARG A 17 17.35 -13.11 36.29
N TRP A 18 16.96 -14.23 36.89
CA TRP A 18 17.86 -15.02 37.76
C TRP A 18 19.02 -15.64 36.97
N ARG A 19 18.77 -16.07 35.72
CA ARG A 19 19.75 -16.79 34.89
C ARG A 19 20.57 -15.83 33.98
N GLY A 20 20.36 -14.55 34.02
CA GLY A 20 21.09 -13.53 33.21
C GLY A 20 20.66 -13.41 31.76
N ASP A 21 19.47 -13.93 31.39
CA ASP A 21 18.83 -13.78 30.05
C ASP A 21 19.79 -14.09 28.89
N PRO A 22 20.42 -15.26 28.79
CA PRO A 22 21.47 -15.59 27.84
C PRO A 22 21.01 -15.50 26.37
N GLY A 23 19.69 -15.53 26.12
CA GLY A 23 19.08 -15.39 24.77
C GLY A 23 18.53 -14.01 24.47
N GLY A 24 18.66 -13.04 25.36
CA GLY A 24 18.11 -11.68 25.17
C GLY A 24 16.57 -11.60 25.15
N GLN A 25 15.88 -12.66 25.54
CA GLN A 25 14.41 -12.74 25.48
C GLN A 25 13.72 -11.75 26.44
N LEU A 26 14.29 -11.58 27.63
CA LEU A 26 13.76 -10.63 28.61
C LEU A 26 13.95 -9.20 28.13
N ARG A 27 15.13 -8.88 27.59
CA ARG A 27 15.43 -7.56 27.02
C ARG A 27 14.50 -7.25 25.86
N ALA A 28 14.34 -8.16 24.90
CA ALA A 28 13.43 -7.98 23.78
C ALA A 28 11.97 -7.76 24.24
N TYR A 29 11.53 -8.47 25.29
CA TYR A 29 10.22 -8.28 25.87
C TYR A 29 10.07 -6.91 26.56
N GLU A 30 11.09 -6.44 27.28
CA GLU A 30 11.08 -5.14 27.94
C GLU A 30 11.08 -4.01 26.93
N GLU A 31 11.88 -4.09 25.86
CA GLU A 31 11.88 -3.16 24.75
C GLU A 31 10.50 -3.12 24.04
N TRP A 32 9.91 -4.29 23.78
CA TRP A 32 8.56 -4.39 23.21
C TRP A 32 7.50 -3.76 24.13
N THR A 33 7.57 -4.03 25.43
CA THR A 33 6.62 -3.51 26.42
C THR A 33 6.71 -1.97 26.50
N GLU A 34 7.92 -1.41 26.44
CA GLU A 34 8.12 0.04 26.45
C GLU A 34 7.60 0.68 25.15
N THR A 35 7.86 0.04 24.01
CA THR A 35 7.29 0.46 22.72
C THR A 35 5.76 0.46 22.76
N MET A 36 5.14 -0.61 23.28
CA MET A 36 3.68 -0.68 23.42
C MET A 36 3.12 0.38 24.38
N ARG A 37 3.85 0.69 25.46
CA ARG A 37 3.47 1.76 26.40
C ARG A 37 3.53 3.12 25.71
N SER A 38 4.59 3.42 24.95
CA SER A 38 4.71 4.66 24.20
C SER A 38 3.62 4.81 23.15
N TRP A 39 3.22 3.73 22.48
CA TRP A 39 2.11 3.72 21.52
C TRP A 39 0.75 3.95 22.22
N GLY A 40 0.57 3.37 23.42
CA GLY A 40 -0.65 3.61 24.22
C GLY A 40 -0.79 5.06 24.70
N GLN A 41 0.31 5.80 24.76
CA GLN A 41 0.35 7.23 25.10
C GLN A 41 0.32 8.13 23.85
N ALA A 42 0.54 7.56 22.66
CA ALA A 42 0.49 8.30 21.42
C ALA A 42 -0.93 8.85 21.21
N GLN A 43 -1.03 10.14 20.90
CA GLN A 43 -2.31 10.72 20.51
C GLN A 43 -2.88 9.95 19.32
N TYR A 44 -4.13 9.52 19.44
CA TYR A 44 -4.84 8.90 18.33
C TYR A 44 -4.89 9.88 17.16
N VAL A 45 -4.14 9.58 16.10
CA VAL A 45 -4.30 10.28 14.84
C VAL A 45 -5.57 9.73 14.21
N GLY A 46 -6.63 10.50 14.24
CA GLY A 46 -7.94 10.10 13.74
C GLY A 46 -7.89 9.63 12.29
N ARG A 47 -8.19 10.45 11.34
CA ARG A 47 -8.13 10.11 9.91
C ARG A 47 -6.91 10.78 9.28
N VAL A 48 -5.96 10.00 8.81
CA VAL A 48 -4.85 10.52 7.99
C VAL A 48 -5.45 11.01 6.68
N ASN A 49 -5.43 12.32 6.45
CA ASN A 49 -5.93 12.92 5.23
C ASN A 49 -4.85 12.94 4.12
N PHE A 50 -5.21 13.42 2.94
CA PHE A 50 -4.31 13.51 1.79
C PHE A 50 -3.08 14.39 2.09
N ASP A 51 -3.29 15.56 2.69
CA ASP A 51 -2.22 16.53 2.97
C ASP A 51 -1.23 16.00 3.98
N ASP A 52 -1.71 15.25 4.99
CA ASP A 52 -0.86 14.56 5.97
C ASP A 52 0.08 13.56 5.27
N VAL A 53 -0.45 12.79 4.31
CA VAL A 53 0.37 11.80 3.57
C VAL A 53 1.41 12.49 2.71
N VAL A 54 1.04 13.57 2.01
CA VAL A 54 1.97 14.38 1.20
C VAL A 54 3.04 15.01 2.08
N TYR A 55 2.65 15.56 3.23
CA TYR A 55 3.60 16.13 4.20
C TYR A 55 4.60 15.09 4.70
N VAL A 56 4.13 13.92 5.13
CA VAL A 56 5.00 12.82 5.59
C VAL A 56 5.93 12.37 4.47
N LEU A 57 5.43 12.21 3.25
CA LEU A 57 6.24 11.83 2.10
C LEU A 57 7.35 12.85 1.83
N SER A 58 7.06 14.15 1.92
CA SER A 58 8.05 15.22 1.71
C SER A 58 9.19 15.21 2.74
N ARG A 59 8.96 14.61 3.90
CA ARG A 59 9.93 14.48 5.02
C ARG A 59 10.56 13.10 5.13
N SER A 60 10.24 12.18 4.22
CA SER A 60 10.62 10.76 4.29
C SER A 60 12.05 10.44 3.86
N LYS A 61 12.99 11.41 3.95
CA LYS A 61 14.42 11.15 3.68
C LYS A 61 14.95 10.07 4.64
N GLY A 62 15.50 8.98 4.08
CA GLY A 62 16.03 7.85 4.86
C GLY A 62 14.97 6.86 5.36
N VAL A 63 13.72 7.03 5.01
CA VAL A 63 12.66 6.04 5.26
C VAL A 63 12.83 4.85 4.31
N ASP A 64 12.52 3.65 4.81
CA ASP A 64 12.62 2.44 4.01
C ASP A 64 11.70 2.49 2.76
N ARG A 65 12.14 1.80 1.71
CA ARG A 65 11.49 1.81 0.40
C ARG A 65 10.01 1.37 0.45
N ASN A 66 9.68 0.37 1.27
CA ASN A 66 8.30 -0.15 1.34
C ASN A 66 7.34 0.88 1.96
N ARG A 67 7.82 1.64 2.95
CA ARG A 67 7.05 2.74 3.53
C ARG A 67 6.84 3.87 2.53
N VAL A 68 7.86 4.23 1.76
CA VAL A 68 7.73 5.23 0.69
C VAL A 68 6.73 4.76 -0.36
N LEU A 69 6.80 3.50 -0.80
CA LEU A 69 5.84 2.91 -1.74
C LEU A 69 4.42 2.93 -1.17
N TRP A 70 4.26 2.61 0.12
CA TRP A 70 2.96 2.68 0.79
C TRP A 70 2.37 4.10 0.79
N LEU A 71 3.18 5.12 1.15
CA LEU A 71 2.75 6.51 1.15
C LEU A 71 2.32 6.98 -0.25
N ARG A 72 3.11 6.67 -1.28
CA ARG A 72 2.80 7.00 -2.67
C ARG A 72 1.52 6.31 -3.17
N ASN A 73 1.34 5.04 -2.85
CA ASN A 73 0.11 4.32 -3.13
C ASN A 73 -1.09 4.95 -2.42
N ARG A 74 -0.93 5.40 -1.18
CA ARG A 74 -2.00 6.06 -0.43
C ARG A 74 -2.42 7.37 -1.11
N ILE A 75 -1.45 8.18 -1.60
CA ILE A 75 -1.72 9.38 -2.39
C ILE A 75 -2.52 9.00 -3.65
N TRP A 76 -2.05 8.03 -4.43
CA TRP A 76 -2.71 7.59 -5.65
C TRP A 76 -4.15 7.11 -5.39
N TRP A 77 -4.39 6.36 -4.34
CA TRP A 77 -5.74 5.93 -3.96
C TRP A 77 -6.64 7.09 -3.56
N CYS A 78 -6.15 8.03 -2.76
CA CYS A 78 -6.92 9.22 -2.38
C CYS A 78 -7.33 10.05 -3.60
N LEU A 79 -6.45 10.18 -4.59
CA LEU A 79 -6.76 10.88 -5.85
C LEU A 79 -7.79 10.12 -6.69
N ASN A 80 -7.75 8.78 -6.67
CA ASN A 80 -8.71 7.94 -7.38
C ASN A 80 -10.07 7.89 -6.68
N ASP A 81 -10.15 8.13 -5.37
CA ASP A 81 -11.41 8.08 -4.62
C ASP A 81 -12.44 9.07 -5.16
N ARG A 82 -12.03 10.19 -5.78
CA ARG A 82 -12.94 11.15 -6.45
C ARG A 82 -13.75 10.56 -7.61
N TYR A 83 -13.27 9.45 -8.19
CA TYR A 83 -13.95 8.75 -9.27
C TYR A 83 -14.88 7.62 -8.79
N ARG A 84 -14.87 7.34 -7.50
CA ARG A 84 -15.74 6.30 -6.92
C ARG A 84 -17.17 6.78 -6.81
N THR A 85 -18.07 5.87 -7.07
CA THR A 85 -19.50 6.05 -6.83
C THR A 85 -19.82 5.55 -5.42
N ARG A 86 -20.52 6.35 -4.64
CA ARG A 86 -21.03 5.92 -3.32
C ARG A 86 -22.14 4.88 -3.50
N SER A 87 -22.48 4.18 -2.44
CA SER A 87 -23.58 3.19 -2.44
C SER A 87 -24.94 3.77 -2.83
N ASP A 88 -25.12 5.08 -2.69
CA ASP A 88 -26.33 5.83 -3.09
C ASP A 88 -26.29 6.31 -4.55
N GLY A 89 -25.28 5.94 -5.33
CA GLY A 89 -25.10 6.31 -6.72
C GLY A 89 -24.49 7.72 -6.93
N SER A 90 -24.24 8.49 -5.87
CA SER A 90 -23.57 9.79 -5.96
C SER A 90 -22.06 9.65 -6.16
N ARG A 91 -21.42 10.56 -6.90
CA ARG A 91 -19.96 10.62 -7.00
C ARG A 91 -19.36 11.34 -5.80
N VAL A 92 -18.16 10.92 -5.39
CA VAL A 92 -17.36 11.63 -4.38
C VAL A 92 -16.72 12.83 -5.07
N LEU A 93 -17.45 13.96 -5.18
CA LEU A 93 -16.96 15.15 -5.88
C LEU A 93 -15.87 15.93 -5.13
N ASP A 94 -15.76 15.73 -3.81
CA ASP A 94 -14.89 16.51 -2.91
C ASP A 94 -13.57 15.78 -2.59
N GLY A 95 -13.00 15.09 -3.55
CA GLY A 95 -11.68 14.46 -3.40
C GLY A 95 -10.54 15.49 -3.43
N PRO A 96 -9.37 15.14 -2.85
CA PRO A 96 -8.19 15.99 -2.95
C PRO A 96 -7.82 16.18 -4.43
N SER A 97 -7.32 17.36 -4.76
CA SER A 97 -6.77 17.66 -6.09
C SER A 97 -5.25 17.84 -5.98
N TRP A 98 -4.56 17.36 -6.98
CA TRP A 98 -3.13 17.59 -7.15
C TRP A 98 -2.86 18.07 -8.58
N PRO A 99 -1.78 18.84 -8.86
CA PRO A 99 -1.44 19.16 -10.23
C PRO A 99 -1.26 17.89 -11.06
N ALA A 100 -1.81 17.85 -12.26
CA ALA A 100 -1.77 16.65 -13.13
C ALA A 100 -0.33 16.13 -13.36
N ALA A 101 0.64 17.04 -13.45
CA ALA A 101 2.05 16.66 -13.56
C ALA A 101 2.55 15.93 -12.30
N ALA A 102 2.10 16.33 -11.11
CA ALA A 102 2.48 15.69 -9.86
C ALA A 102 1.78 14.31 -9.70
N GLU A 103 0.51 14.19 -10.11
CA GLU A 103 -0.19 12.90 -10.17
C GLU A 103 0.54 11.92 -11.08
N ARG A 104 0.89 12.39 -12.29
CA ARG A 104 1.64 11.59 -13.27
C ARG A 104 3.00 11.15 -12.72
N SER A 105 3.77 12.10 -12.18
CA SER A 105 5.08 11.80 -11.58
C SER A 105 4.97 10.79 -10.43
N ASN A 106 3.94 10.89 -9.58
CA ASN A 106 3.70 9.92 -8.51
C ASN A 106 3.43 8.51 -9.07
N MET A 107 2.63 8.39 -10.12
CA MET A 107 2.37 7.11 -10.79
C MET A 107 3.64 6.51 -11.40
N GLU A 108 4.48 7.32 -12.05
CA GLU A 108 5.76 6.88 -12.62
C GLU A 108 6.70 6.35 -11.54
N VAL A 109 6.85 7.06 -10.42
CA VAL A 109 7.69 6.61 -9.31
C VAL A 109 7.15 5.31 -8.68
N ILE A 110 5.82 5.17 -8.50
CA ILE A 110 5.24 3.90 -8.03
C ILE A 110 5.58 2.77 -9.00
N LEU A 111 5.42 3.01 -10.30
CA LEU A 111 5.69 2.02 -11.36
C LEU A 111 7.15 1.55 -11.31
N ASP A 112 8.11 2.47 -11.20
CA ASP A 112 9.53 2.15 -11.10
C ASP A 112 9.82 1.33 -9.83
N MET A 113 9.24 1.73 -8.71
CA MET A 113 9.39 0.99 -7.46
C MET A 113 8.81 -0.43 -7.54
N LEU A 114 7.71 -0.63 -8.25
CA LEU A 114 7.10 -1.95 -8.43
C LEU A 114 7.93 -2.83 -9.38
N ARG A 115 8.52 -2.24 -10.42
CA ARG A 115 9.38 -2.96 -11.39
C ARG A 115 10.66 -3.50 -10.76
N ASP A 116 11.25 -2.71 -9.87
CA ASP A 116 12.48 -3.12 -9.15
C ASP A 116 12.19 -4.09 -8.00
N GLY A 117 10.94 -4.32 -7.65
CA GLY A 117 10.52 -5.20 -6.57
C GLY A 117 10.21 -6.62 -7.02
N GLU A 118 9.77 -7.45 -6.07
CA GLU A 118 9.30 -8.81 -6.35
C GLU A 118 8.04 -8.79 -7.24
N GLN A 119 8.07 -9.59 -8.30
CA GLN A 119 6.98 -9.69 -9.26
C GLN A 119 5.88 -10.64 -8.75
N HIS A 120 5.03 -10.11 -7.88
CA HIS A 120 3.86 -10.81 -7.38
C HIS A 120 2.63 -10.46 -8.27
N PRO A 121 1.64 -11.34 -8.46
CA PRO A 121 0.45 -11.08 -9.30
C PRO A 121 -0.23 -9.74 -9.00
N ARG A 122 -0.35 -9.38 -7.72
CA ARG A 122 -0.92 -8.07 -7.32
C ARG A 122 -0.09 -6.89 -7.77
N SER A 123 1.25 -6.97 -7.68
CA SER A 123 2.14 -5.90 -8.15
C SER A 123 2.10 -5.76 -9.66
N MET A 124 2.00 -6.87 -10.41
CA MET A 124 1.86 -6.87 -11.87
C MET A 124 0.53 -6.24 -12.31
N ILE A 125 -0.60 -6.56 -11.64
CA ILE A 125 -1.89 -5.92 -11.91
C ILE A 125 -1.82 -4.42 -11.66
N GLN A 126 -1.19 -4.00 -10.58
CA GLN A 126 -1.01 -2.58 -10.27
C GLN A 126 -0.11 -1.89 -11.29
N GLN A 127 0.98 -2.54 -11.75
CA GLN A 127 1.81 -2.03 -12.85
C GLN A 127 0.99 -1.85 -14.13
N GLY A 128 0.19 -2.84 -14.50
CA GLY A 128 -0.70 -2.77 -15.67
C GLY A 128 -1.68 -1.61 -15.59
N GLU A 129 -2.30 -1.39 -14.43
CA GLU A 129 -3.22 -0.26 -14.23
C GLU A 129 -2.51 1.10 -14.29
N LEU A 130 -1.35 1.24 -13.65
CA LEU A 130 -0.54 2.46 -13.74
C LEU A 130 -0.11 2.77 -15.17
N LEU A 131 0.36 1.75 -15.91
CA LEU A 131 0.74 1.88 -17.32
C LEU A 131 -0.44 2.33 -18.19
N ARG A 132 -1.63 1.76 -17.96
CA ARG A 132 -2.85 2.15 -18.65
C ARG A 132 -3.22 3.60 -18.38
N LEU A 133 -3.22 4.03 -17.12
CA LEU A 133 -3.51 5.41 -16.73
C LEU A 133 -2.47 6.42 -17.28
N LEU A 134 -1.23 5.97 -17.47
CA LEU A 134 -0.16 6.75 -18.10
C LEU A 134 -0.25 6.77 -19.63
N GLY A 135 -1.18 6.02 -20.25
CA GLY A 135 -1.32 5.91 -21.70
C GLY A 135 -0.32 4.98 -22.37
N ARG A 136 0.39 4.15 -21.59
CA ARG A 136 1.40 3.19 -22.06
C ARG A 136 0.76 1.81 -22.29
N PHE A 137 -0.19 1.76 -23.22
CA PHE A 137 -1.11 0.63 -23.39
C PHE A 137 -0.44 -0.68 -23.77
N ASP A 138 0.54 -0.66 -24.68
CA ASP A 138 1.23 -1.88 -25.12
C ASP A 138 2.01 -2.51 -23.98
N GLU A 139 2.66 -1.70 -23.15
CA GLU A 139 3.36 -2.17 -21.97
C GLU A 139 2.38 -2.70 -20.91
N ALA A 140 1.25 -2.04 -20.72
CA ALA A 140 0.19 -2.51 -19.82
C ALA A 140 -0.30 -3.90 -20.23
N ILE A 141 -0.60 -4.10 -21.52
CA ILE A 141 -1.05 -5.39 -22.07
C ILE A 141 0.03 -6.46 -21.86
N ALA A 142 1.29 -6.14 -22.12
CA ALA A 142 2.40 -7.09 -21.95
C ALA A 142 2.52 -7.57 -20.49
N VAL A 143 2.48 -6.65 -19.53
CA VAL A 143 2.57 -6.99 -18.09
C VAL A 143 1.35 -7.80 -17.64
N LEU A 144 0.13 -7.40 -18.06
CA LEU A 144 -1.11 -8.06 -17.64
C LEU A 144 -1.22 -9.51 -18.17
N ARG A 145 -0.74 -9.77 -19.37
CA ARG A 145 -0.69 -11.14 -19.94
C ARG A 145 0.29 -12.06 -19.23
N ALA A 146 1.29 -11.50 -18.57
CA ALA A 146 2.26 -12.26 -17.79
C ALA A 146 1.76 -12.56 -16.36
N VAL A 147 0.58 -12.05 -15.96
CA VAL A 147 -0.03 -12.36 -14.65
C VAL A 147 -0.42 -13.83 -14.61
N PRO A 148 0.03 -14.61 -13.61
CA PRO A 148 -0.37 -16.00 -13.48
C PRO A 148 -1.90 -16.17 -13.35
N ALA A 149 -2.43 -17.19 -13.99
CA ALA A 149 -3.86 -17.56 -13.92
C ALA A 149 -4.17 -18.25 -12.58
N ASP A 150 -4.30 -17.47 -11.51
CA ASP A 150 -4.63 -17.95 -10.16
C ASP A 150 -6.13 -17.79 -9.80
N GLY A 151 -6.98 -17.48 -10.79
CA GLY A 151 -8.41 -17.27 -10.65
C GLY A 151 -8.82 -15.96 -9.98
N HIS A 152 -8.02 -15.44 -9.05
CA HIS A 152 -8.34 -14.21 -8.29
C HIS A 152 -7.78 -12.94 -8.95
N SER A 153 -6.59 -13.05 -9.49
CA SER A 153 -5.86 -11.96 -10.15
C SER A 153 -6.26 -11.83 -11.64
N GLU A 154 -6.58 -12.96 -12.27
CA GLU A 154 -6.91 -13.07 -13.69
C GLU A 154 -8.08 -12.17 -14.12
N GLY A 155 -9.19 -12.18 -13.39
CA GLY A 155 -10.37 -11.38 -13.73
C GLY A 155 -10.11 -9.87 -13.75
N ARG A 156 -9.21 -9.38 -12.89
CA ARG A 156 -8.79 -7.97 -12.90
C ARG A 156 -7.84 -7.68 -14.05
N ALA A 157 -6.88 -8.56 -14.29
CA ALA A 157 -5.93 -8.41 -15.38
C ALA A 157 -6.65 -8.33 -16.73
N VAL A 158 -7.62 -9.22 -17.00
CA VAL A 158 -8.43 -9.21 -18.22
C VAL A 158 -9.22 -7.92 -18.38
N LYS A 159 -9.82 -7.39 -17.32
CA LYS A 159 -10.56 -6.12 -17.38
C LYS A 159 -9.65 -4.94 -17.73
N ILE A 160 -8.50 -4.84 -17.07
CA ILE A 160 -7.55 -3.75 -17.32
C ILE A 160 -6.95 -3.89 -18.75
N GLU A 161 -6.66 -5.11 -19.20
CA GLU A 161 -6.21 -5.36 -20.57
C GLU A 161 -7.27 -4.89 -21.59
N ALA A 162 -8.54 -5.20 -21.36
CA ALA A 162 -9.62 -4.76 -22.25
C ALA A 162 -9.75 -3.23 -22.31
N LEU A 163 -9.57 -2.52 -21.18
CA LEU A 163 -9.53 -1.06 -21.14
C LEU A 163 -8.31 -0.51 -21.87
N SER A 164 -7.13 -1.13 -21.69
CA SER A 164 -5.91 -0.75 -22.39
C SER A 164 -6.04 -0.86 -23.89
N ARG A 165 -6.66 -1.92 -24.40
CA ARG A 165 -6.92 -2.11 -25.84
C ARG A 165 -7.87 -1.04 -26.43
N LYS A 166 -8.71 -0.41 -25.59
CA LYS A 166 -9.61 0.67 -25.99
C LYS A 166 -8.95 2.05 -25.89
N GLY A 167 -7.70 2.13 -25.42
CA GLY A 167 -7.03 3.40 -25.16
C GLY A 167 -7.65 4.20 -24.01
N ASP A 168 -8.34 3.54 -23.08
CA ASP A 168 -9.03 4.19 -21.96
C ASP A 168 -8.02 4.51 -20.85
N THR A 169 -7.79 5.81 -20.58
CA THR A 169 -6.92 6.30 -19.50
C THR A 169 -7.71 6.75 -18.27
N GLU A 170 -9.04 6.64 -18.26
CA GLU A 170 -9.84 7.08 -17.13
C GLU A 170 -9.80 6.06 -15.98
N VAL A 171 -9.87 6.58 -14.76
CA VAL A 171 -10.04 5.71 -13.57
C VAL A 171 -11.41 5.04 -13.64
N ARG A 172 -11.41 3.71 -13.62
CA ARG A 172 -12.63 2.91 -13.64
C ARG A 172 -12.75 2.09 -12.36
N GLU A 173 -13.96 1.97 -11.87
CA GLU A 173 -14.25 1.03 -10.81
C GLU A 173 -14.19 -0.39 -11.39
N LEU A 174 -13.16 -1.11 -11.01
CA LEU A 174 -13.08 -2.55 -11.28
C LEU A 174 -13.95 -3.21 -10.22
N SER A 175 -15.20 -3.55 -10.58
CA SER A 175 -16.15 -4.20 -9.66
C SER A 175 -15.45 -5.22 -8.78
N PRO A 176 -15.71 -5.22 -7.45
CA PRO A 176 -15.15 -6.24 -6.58
C PRO A 176 -15.54 -7.62 -7.14
N PRO A 177 -14.69 -8.65 -6.95
CA PRO A 177 -15.13 -10.00 -7.25
C PRO A 177 -16.42 -10.25 -6.46
N THR A 178 -17.46 -10.68 -7.14
CA THR A 178 -18.65 -11.22 -6.48
C THR A 178 -18.17 -12.43 -5.69
N TRP A 179 -18.15 -12.28 -4.38
CA TRP A 179 -17.88 -13.36 -3.42
C TRP A 179 -18.97 -14.39 -3.49
#